data_744215327975bf61c5b84ab0ac0b2c23
#
_entry.id   744215327975bf61c5b84ab0ac0b2c23
#
_cell.length_a   1.000
_cell.length_b   1.000
_cell.length_c   1.000
_cell.angle_alpha   90.00
_cell.angle_beta   90.00
_cell.angle_gamma   90.00
#
_symmetry.space_group_name_H-M   'P 1'
#
loop_
_entity.id
_entity.type
_entity.pdbx_description
1 polymer ?
#
loop_
_entity_poly.entity_id
_entity_poly.type
_entity_poly.pdbx_seq_one_letter_code
_entity_poly.pdbx_strand_id
1 'polypeptide(L)'
;MVIALQQKITAASHLVCLASVKNGGLIYKKWNEALAETVRGFASEDPKEITAMIYSSYDTFTRVLDDPLSHGFALGDVEKEEGGIWYDHLHPTSAMHDIIARDIAHFLGDQPAFVEE
;
A
#
# COMPACT_ATOMS: atom_id res chain seq x y z
N MET A 1 10.62 12.39 6.40
CA MET A 1 10.20 12.60 5.00
C MET A 1 9.34 11.46 4.47
N VAL A 2 9.64 10.21 4.77
CA VAL A 2 8.79 9.03 4.47
C VAL A 2 7.37 9.18 5.03
N ILE A 3 7.21 9.72 6.24
CA ILE A 3 5.91 9.93 6.89
C ILE A 3 5.03 10.94 6.13
N ALA A 4 5.59 12.00 5.59
CA ALA A 4 4.83 12.99 4.82
C ALA A 4 4.37 12.44 3.45
N LEU A 5 5.16 11.57 2.85
CA LEU A 5 4.79 10.86 1.62
C LEU A 5 3.65 9.86 1.90
N GLN A 6 3.73 9.14 3.01
CA GLN A 6 2.71 8.19 3.46
C GLN A 6 1.36 8.88 3.75
N GLN A 7 1.36 10.04 4.39
CA GLN A 7 0.13 10.82 4.65
C GLN A 7 -0.50 11.36 3.35
N LYS A 8 0.30 11.78 2.39
CA LYS A 8 -0.20 12.17 1.06
C LYS A 8 -0.78 10.99 0.28
N ILE A 9 -0.17 9.82 0.39
CA ILE A 9 -0.64 8.58 -0.22
C ILE A 9 -1.99 8.17 0.39
N THR A 10 -2.14 8.23 1.72
CA THR A 10 -3.36 7.83 2.42
C THR A 10 -4.54 8.75 2.10
N ALA A 11 -4.34 10.06 2.10
CA ALA A 11 -5.37 11.03 1.74
C ALA A 11 -5.80 10.91 0.27
N ALA A 12 -4.84 10.68 -0.62
CA ALA A 12 -5.12 10.46 -2.03
C ALA A 12 -5.81 9.10 -2.30
N SER A 13 -5.48 8.06 -1.54
CA SER A 13 -6.13 6.75 -1.63
C SER A 13 -7.63 6.83 -1.32
N HIS A 14 -8.04 7.68 -0.39
CA HIS A 14 -9.45 7.88 -0.07
C HIS A 14 -10.25 8.49 -1.24
N LEU A 15 -9.75 9.58 -1.82
CA LEU A 15 -10.38 10.21 -2.98
C LEU A 15 -10.36 9.30 -4.22
N VAL A 16 -9.30 8.54 -4.39
CA VAL A 16 -9.12 7.57 -5.49
C VAL A 16 -10.08 6.39 -5.33
N CYS A 17 -10.35 5.93 -4.10
CA CYS A 17 -11.33 4.85 -3.86
C CYS A 17 -12.73 5.22 -4.36
N LEU A 18 -13.22 6.42 -4.03
CA LEU A 18 -14.53 6.90 -4.47
C LEU A 18 -14.60 7.11 -5.98
N ALA A 19 -13.53 7.55 -6.61
CA ALA A 19 -13.45 7.75 -8.06
C ALA A 19 -13.27 6.43 -8.83
N SER A 20 -12.62 5.44 -8.24
CA SER A 20 -12.34 4.13 -8.87
C SER A 20 -13.60 3.31 -9.12
N VAL A 21 -14.60 3.41 -8.25
CA VAL A 21 -15.90 2.77 -8.45
C VAL A 21 -16.54 3.21 -9.77
N LYS A 22 -16.30 4.46 -10.18
CA LYS A 22 -16.84 5.03 -11.44
C LYS A 22 -15.98 4.71 -12.67
N ASN A 23 -14.69 4.45 -12.52
CA ASN A 23 -13.72 4.36 -13.63
C ASN A 23 -12.99 3.02 -13.71
N GLY A 24 -13.48 1.94 -13.07
CA GLY A 24 -12.95 0.59 -13.20
C GLY A 24 -11.49 0.45 -12.75
N GLY A 25 -11.04 1.21 -11.79
CA GLY A 25 -9.68 1.13 -11.25
C GLY A 25 -8.61 1.87 -12.06
N LEU A 26 -8.95 2.50 -13.18
CA LEU A 26 -7.99 3.22 -14.03
C LEU A 26 -7.27 4.37 -13.30
N ILE A 27 -7.99 5.06 -12.39
CA ILE A 27 -7.43 6.15 -11.60
C ILE A 27 -6.34 5.67 -10.65
N TYR A 28 -6.49 4.48 -10.05
CA TYR A 28 -5.46 3.87 -9.21
C TYR A 28 -4.18 3.59 -9.98
N LYS A 29 -4.30 3.00 -11.17
CA LYS A 29 -3.15 2.69 -12.01
C LYS A 29 -2.38 3.95 -12.36
N LYS A 30 -3.08 4.98 -12.85
CA LYS A 30 -2.48 6.28 -13.18
C LYS A 30 -1.81 6.95 -11.97
N TRP A 31 -2.47 6.87 -10.79
CA TRP A 31 -1.90 7.38 -9.56
C TRP A 31 -0.61 6.65 -9.18
N ASN A 32 -0.64 5.32 -9.20
CA ASN A 32 0.53 4.50 -8.84
C ASN A 32 1.69 4.71 -9.80
N GLU A 33 1.42 4.84 -11.10
CA GLU A 33 2.43 5.17 -12.11
C GLU A 33 3.06 6.54 -11.87
N ALA A 34 2.23 7.57 -11.65
CA ALA A 34 2.69 8.92 -11.37
C ALA A 34 3.48 9.00 -10.05
N LEU A 35 3.06 8.27 -9.02
CA LEU A 35 3.78 8.17 -7.75
C LEU A 35 5.17 7.54 -7.95
N ALA A 36 5.24 6.42 -8.66
CA ALA A 36 6.50 5.73 -8.93
C ALA A 36 7.47 6.60 -9.73
N GLU A 37 6.98 7.34 -10.70
CA GLU A 37 7.76 8.29 -11.49
C GLU A 37 8.27 9.45 -10.64
N THR A 38 7.40 10.04 -9.82
CA THR A 38 7.75 11.14 -8.90
C THR A 38 8.81 10.72 -7.90
N VAL A 39 8.69 9.53 -7.31
CA VAL A 39 9.66 9.02 -6.34
C VAL A 39 11.01 8.75 -7.00
N ARG A 40 11.04 8.18 -8.21
CA ARG A 40 12.28 7.97 -8.97
C ARG A 40 12.95 9.29 -9.32
N GLY A 41 12.19 10.29 -9.78
CA GLY A 41 12.68 11.62 -10.05
C GLY A 41 13.31 12.26 -8.83
N PHE A 42 12.61 12.22 -7.70
CA PHE A 42 13.11 12.75 -6.43
C PHE A 42 14.40 12.06 -5.96
N ALA A 43 14.45 10.72 -6.01
CA ALA A 43 15.63 9.97 -5.61
C ALA A 43 16.85 10.24 -6.52
N SER A 44 16.61 10.62 -7.78
CA SER A 44 17.68 10.94 -8.73
C SER A 44 18.24 12.36 -8.60
N GLU A 45 17.59 13.25 -7.85
CA GLU A 45 18.08 14.62 -7.61
C GLU A 45 19.38 14.63 -6.83
N ASP A 46 19.48 13.79 -5.80
CA ASP A 46 20.72 13.60 -5.04
C ASP A 46 20.86 12.14 -4.59
N PRO A 47 21.39 11.26 -5.44
CA PRO A 47 21.46 9.82 -5.14
C PRO A 47 22.32 9.45 -3.94
N LYS A 48 23.18 10.35 -3.47
CA LYS A 48 24.04 10.13 -2.29
C LYS A 48 23.34 10.45 -0.98
N GLU A 49 22.44 11.43 -1.01
CA GLU A 49 21.75 11.92 0.18
C GLU A 49 20.30 11.41 0.30
N ILE A 50 19.70 10.96 -0.82
CA ILE A 50 18.31 10.56 -0.87
C ILE A 50 18.20 9.06 -1.10
N THR A 51 17.58 8.37 -0.15
CA THR A 51 17.07 7.01 -0.33
C THR A 51 15.55 7.03 -0.30
N ALA A 52 14.93 6.59 -1.38
CA ALA A 52 13.49 6.51 -1.49
C ALA A 52 13.05 5.08 -1.81
N MET A 53 11.98 4.62 -1.14
CA MET A 53 11.43 3.29 -1.29
C MET A 53 9.92 3.37 -1.49
N ILE A 54 9.38 2.48 -2.30
CA ILE A 54 7.93 2.32 -2.50
C ILE A 54 7.52 0.93 -2.05
N TYR A 55 6.62 0.86 -1.11
CA TYR A 55 5.96 -0.38 -0.71
C TYR A 55 4.59 -0.47 -1.40
N SER A 56 4.28 -1.64 -1.98
CA SER A 56 3.00 -1.91 -2.63
C SER A 56 1.99 -2.50 -1.65
N SER A 57 1.16 -1.65 -1.05
CA SER A 57 0.00 -2.13 -0.27
C SER A 57 -1.04 -2.82 -1.17
N TYR A 58 -1.11 -2.45 -2.44
CA TYR A 58 -1.97 -3.10 -3.42
C TYR A 58 -1.67 -4.60 -3.52
N ASP A 59 -0.40 -4.99 -3.60
CA ASP A 59 -0.01 -6.39 -3.68
C ASP A 59 -0.35 -7.16 -2.40
N THR A 60 -0.19 -6.53 -1.23
CA THR A 60 -0.58 -7.11 0.05
C THR A 60 -2.09 -7.38 0.11
N PHE A 61 -2.91 -6.39 -0.24
CA PHE A 61 -4.36 -6.58 -0.28
C PHE A 61 -4.77 -7.62 -1.32
N THR A 62 -4.21 -7.59 -2.52
CA THR A 62 -4.51 -8.56 -3.57
C THR A 62 -4.25 -9.98 -3.10
N ARG A 63 -3.11 -10.24 -2.48
CA ARG A 63 -2.74 -11.56 -1.96
C ARG A 63 -3.72 -12.04 -0.89
N VAL A 64 -4.15 -11.18 0.02
CA VAL A 64 -5.12 -11.52 1.08
C VAL A 64 -6.52 -11.75 0.51
N LEU A 65 -6.96 -10.89 -0.41
CA LEU A 65 -8.29 -10.98 -1.02
C LEU A 65 -8.42 -12.19 -1.96
N ASP A 66 -7.34 -12.59 -2.63
CA ASP A 66 -7.32 -13.77 -3.51
C ASP A 66 -7.33 -15.08 -2.71
N ASP A 67 -6.74 -15.11 -1.53
CA ASP A 67 -6.70 -16.29 -0.65
C ASP A 67 -6.87 -15.92 0.83
N PRO A 68 -8.06 -15.50 1.25
CA PRO A 68 -8.30 -15.04 2.62
C PRO A 68 -8.09 -16.14 3.66
N LEU A 69 -8.37 -17.40 3.32
CA LEU A 69 -8.22 -18.53 4.25
C LEU A 69 -6.78 -18.72 4.70
N SER A 70 -5.81 -18.57 3.82
CA SER A 70 -4.37 -18.67 4.14
C SER A 70 -3.88 -17.54 5.04
N HIS A 71 -4.67 -16.48 5.18
CA HIS A 71 -4.36 -15.30 5.99
C HIS A 71 -5.20 -15.20 7.27
N GLY A 72 -5.96 -16.24 7.61
CA GLY A 72 -6.74 -16.30 8.84
C GLY A 72 -8.12 -15.63 8.76
N PHE A 73 -8.61 -15.36 7.54
CA PHE A 73 -9.93 -14.80 7.29
C PHE A 73 -10.88 -15.83 6.70
N ALA A 74 -12.19 -15.57 6.77
CA ALA A 74 -13.21 -16.37 6.08
C ALA A 74 -13.38 -15.91 4.63
N LEU A 75 -13.88 -16.79 3.75
CA LEU A 75 -14.14 -16.44 2.34
C LEU A 75 -15.10 -15.24 2.21
N GLY A 76 -16.12 -15.18 3.06
CA GLY A 76 -17.10 -14.08 3.07
C GLY A 76 -16.53 -12.73 3.54
N ASP A 77 -15.38 -12.71 4.19
CA ASP A 77 -14.76 -11.46 4.69
C ASP A 77 -14.26 -10.55 3.57
N VAL A 78 -14.11 -11.07 2.35
CA VAL A 78 -13.66 -10.28 1.19
C VAL A 78 -14.64 -9.15 0.87
N GLU A 79 -15.95 -9.40 0.98
CA GLU A 79 -17.01 -8.45 0.63
C GLU A 79 -17.76 -7.90 1.84
N LYS A 80 -17.52 -8.44 3.03
CA LYS A 80 -18.30 -8.15 4.21
C LYS A 80 -17.76 -6.92 4.93
N GLU A 81 -18.59 -5.89 5.06
CA GLU A 81 -18.37 -4.80 6.01
C GLU A 81 -18.48 -5.33 7.44
N GLU A 82 -17.71 -4.80 8.36
CA GLU A 82 -17.61 -5.27 9.75
C GLU A 82 -17.24 -6.75 9.86
N GLY A 83 -16.40 -7.24 8.95
CA GLY A 83 -15.86 -8.60 8.92
C GLY A 83 -14.44 -8.69 9.44
N GLY A 84 -13.75 -9.79 9.08
CA GLY A 84 -12.36 -10.03 9.46
C GLY A 84 -11.36 -9.10 8.79
N ILE A 85 -11.60 -8.72 7.53
CA ILE A 85 -10.71 -7.86 6.72
C ILE A 85 -11.09 -6.40 6.85
N TRP A 86 -12.37 -6.07 6.77
CA TRP A 86 -12.88 -4.70 6.74
C TRP A 86 -13.60 -4.35 8.04
N TYR A 87 -13.20 -3.22 8.63
CA TYR A 87 -13.88 -2.62 9.77
C TYR A 87 -15.18 -1.91 9.33
N ASP A 88 -15.12 -1.24 8.19
CA ASP A 88 -16.24 -0.60 7.50
C ASP A 88 -16.01 -0.68 5.98
N HIS A 89 -16.80 0.02 5.18
CA HIS A 89 -16.70 0.05 3.71
C HIS A 89 -15.35 0.58 3.18
N LEU A 90 -14.46 1.05 4.04
CA LEU A 90 -13.21 1.72 3.64
C LEU A 90 -11.99 1.29 4.45
N HIS A 91 -12.14 1.08 5.76
CA HIS A 91 -11.03 0.89 6.66
C HIS A 91 -10.78 -0.60 6.93
N PRO A 92 -9.54 -1.06 6.87
CA PRO A 92 -9.19 -2.42 7.27
C PRO A 92 -9.23 -2.58 8.79
N THR A 93 -9.44 -3.83 9.22
CA THR A 93 -9.38 -4.21 10.64
C THR A 93 -7.95 -4.20 11.18
N SER A 94 -7.81 -4.30 12.51
CA SER A 94 -6.51 -4.49 13.17
C SER A 94 -5.81 -5.76 12.67
N ALA A 95 -6.54 -6.84 12.40
CA ALA A 95 -5.99 -8.08 11.85
C ALA A 95 -5.38 -7.88 10.46
N MET A 96 -6.03 -7.09 9.61
CA MET A 96 -5.48 -6.74 8.30
C MET A 96 -4.30 -5.78 8.41
N HIS A 97 -4.33 -4.82 9.35
CA HIS A 97 -3.20 -3.94 9.65
C HIS A 97 -1.96 -4.71 10.12
N ASP A 98 -2.14 -5.79 10.89
CA ASP A 98 -1.05 -6.68 11.29
C ASP A 98 -0.35 -7.32 10.09
N ILE A 99 -1.11 -7.76 9.09
CA ILE A 99 -0.56 -8.33 7.85
C ILE A 99 0.23 -7.27 7.09
N ILE A 100 -0.32 -6.07 6.93
CA ILE A 100 0.34 -4.95 6.27
C ILE A 100 1.66 -4.60 7.00
N ALA A 101 1.63 -4.54 8.32
CA ALA A 101 2.82 -4.22 9.12
C ALA A 101 3.92 -5.26 8.97
N ARG A 102 3.59 -6.56 8.94
CA ARG A 102 4.55 -7.64 8.68
C ARG A 102 5.15 -7.55 7.29
N ASP A 103 4.33 -7.28 6.27
CA ASP A 103 4.80 -7.11 4.90
C ASP A 103 5.73 -5.92 4.76
N ILE A 104 5.42 -4.79 5.41
CA ILE A 104 6.32 -3.63 5.45
C ILE A 104 7.63 -3.98 6.13
N ALA A 105 7.60 -4.72 7.24
CA ALA A 105 8.80 -5.15 7.95
C ALA A 105 9.68 -6.06 7.06
N HIS A 106 9.09 -7.00 6.34
CA HIS A 106 9.80 -7.84 5.36
C HIS A 106 10.38 -7.01 4.22
N PHE A 107 9.59 -6.12 3.65
CA PHE A 107 10.03 -5.21 2.58
C PHE A 107 11.25 -4.39 3.01
N LEU A 108 11.23 -3.83 4.21
CA LEU A 108 12.36 -3.06 4.74
C LEU A 108 13.58 -3.93 5.02
N GLY A 109 13.38 -5.15 5.53
CA GLY A 109 14.45 -6.10 5.78
C GLY A 109 15.15 -6.61 4.52
N ASP A 110 14.44 -6.66 3.40
CA ASP A 110 14.96 -7.10 2.11
C ASP A 110 15.70 -5.99 1.34
N GLN A 111 15.64 -4.74 1.80
CA GLN A 111 16.35 -3.65 1.15
C GLN A 111 17.86 -3.74 1.42
N PRO A 112 18.71 -3.44 0.43
CA PRO A 112 20.15 -3.41 0.65
C PRO A 112 20.50 -2.34 1.69
N ALA A 113 21.48 -2.68 2.55
CA ALA A 113 21.99 -1.72 3.52
C ALA A 113 22.60 -0.52 2.80
N PHE A 114 22.34 0.69 3.32
CA PHE A 114 23.06 1.88 2.88
C PHE A 114 24.55 1.70 3.24
N VAL A 115 25.40 1.75 2.25
CA VAL A 115 26.85 1.72 2.43
C VAL A 115 27.36 3.15 2.19
N GLU A 116 27.79 3.79 3.26
CA GLU A 116 28.61 5.01 3.13
C GLU A 116 29.94 4.62 2.46
N GLU A 117 30.17 5.13 1.27
CA GLU A 117 31.49 5.08 0.64
C GLU A 117 32.38 6.23 1.14
#